data_516c8377ba64a607f78346032e8f3e1b
#
_entry.id   516c8377ba64a607f78346032e8f3e1b
#
_cell.length_a   1.000
_cell.length_b   1.000
_cell.length_c   1.000
_cell.angle_alpha   90.00
_cell.angle_beta   90.00
_cell.angle_gamma   90.00
#
_symmetry.space_group_name_H-M   'P 1'
#
loop_
_entity.id
_entity.type
_entity.pdbx_description
1 polymer ?
#
loop_
_entity_poly.entity_id
_entity_poly.type
_entity_poly.pdbx_seq_one_letter_code
_entity_poly.pdbx_strand_id
1 'polypeptide(L)'
;MKTFINDAFFSRLETLALNLKKELAGYFGGKHLVKTYGQTVEFADYREYQLGDDIRRIDWNLYSRFEKFFLKLFTDERQMHTQIFLDCSASMGKDNPDKAAYAIGVAAALGFLSVHNMDKVSFNLVKGDRAENSNGTIVGKKSFFRRNRGRKD
;
A
#
# COMPACT_ATOMS: atom_id res chain seq x y z
N MET A 1 2.39 13.46 -28.11
CA MET A 1 1.77 12.79 -26.96
C MET A 1 2.03 13.63 -25.72
N LYS A 2 1.04 14.35 -25.19
CA LYS A 2 1.23 15.14 -23.96
C LYS A 2 1.37 14.15 -22.81
N THR A 3 2.53 14.10 -22.20
CA THR A 3 2.77 13.26 -21.02
C THR A 3 2.00 13.85 -19.84
N PHE A 4 0.86 13.29 -19.50
CA PHE A 4 0.06 13.71 -18.34
C PHE A 4 0.79 13.45 -17.02
N ILE A 5 1.79 12.57 -17.03
CA ILE A 5 2.57 12.17 -15.88
C ILE A 5 3.74 13.15 -15.72
N ASN A 6 3.52 14.22 -14.97
CA ASN A 6 4.49 15.25 -14.64
C ASN A 6 4.54 15.50 -13.13
N ASP A 7 5.43 16.37 -12.70
CA ASP A 7 5.60 16.69 -11.26
C ASP A 7 4.30 17.23 -10.64
N ALA A 8 3.50 18.01 -11.40
CA ALA A 8 2.21 18.50 -10.93
C ALA A 8 1.19 17.37 -10.72
N PHE A 9 1.21 16.33 -11.55
CA PHE A 9 0.39 15.14 -11.38
C PHE A 9 0.73 14.43 -10.07
N PHE A 10 2.00 14.19 -9.78
CA PHE A 10 2.43 13.54 -8.54
C PHE A 10 2.18 14.39 -7.31
N SER A 11 2.35 15.72 -7.39
CA SER A 11 2.02 16.64 -6.29
C SER A 11 0.53 16.59 -5.91
N ARG A 12 -0.36 16.52 -6.92
CA ARG A 12 -1.81 16.35 -6.68
C ARG A 12 -2.13 15.00 -6.03
N LEU A 13 -1.47 13.94 -6.46
CA LEU A 13 -1.63 12.61 -5.84
C LEU A 13 -1.14 12.59 -4.39
N GLU A 14 -0.06 13.29 -4.08
CA GLU A 14 0.45 13.40 -2.71
C GLU A 14 -0.54 14.12 -1.80
N THR A 15 -1.11 15.23 -2.26
CA THR A 15 -2.17 15.95 -1.54
C THR A 15 -3.40 15.08 -1.32
N LEU A 16 -3.81 14.34 -2.34
CA LEU A 16 -4.94 13.41 -2.25
C LEU A 16 -4.67 12.31 -1.22
N ALA A 17 -3.48 11.70 -1.24
CA ALA A 17 -3.08 10.65 -0.30
C ALA A 17 -3.09 11.14 1.15
N LEU A 18 -2.62 12.37 1.40
CA LEU A 18 -2.62 12.98 2.72
C LEU A 18 -4.05 13.26 3.21
N ASN A 19 -4.93 13.74 2.34
CA ASN A 19 -6.33 14.02 2.68
C ASN A 19 -7.08 12.72 2.98
N LEU A 20 -6.93 11.68 2.13
CA LEU A 20 -7.53 10.38 2.37
C LEU A 20 -7.06 9.76 3.68
N LYS A 21 -5.78 9.87 4.02
CA LYS A 21 -5.26 9.37 5.29
C LYS A 21 -5.89 10.06 6.50
N LYS A 22 -6.17 11.37 6.41
CA LYS A 22 -6.88 12.12 7.47
C LYS A 22 -8.34 11.69 7.60
N GLU A 23 -9.05 11.57 6.49
CA GLU A 23 -10.46 11.15 6.50
C GLU A 23 -10.61 9.70 6.98
N LEU A 24 -9.76 8.80 6.48
CA LEU A 24 -9.77 7.39 6.90
C LEU A 24 -9.38 7.21 8.38
N ALA A 25 -8.46 8.00 8.91
CA ALA A 25 -8.14 7.98 10.34
C ALA A 25 -9.35 8.35 11.22
N GLY A 26 -10.25 9.22 10.74
CA GLY A 26 -11.53 9.52 11.40
C GLY A 26 -12.56 8.39 11.30
N TYR A 27 -12.58 7.65 10.19
CA TYR A 27 -13.54 6.57 9.94
C TYR A 27 -13.10 5.22 10.51
N PHE A 28 -11.80 4.92 10.50
CA PHE A 28 -11.22 3.66 10.99
C PHE A 28 -10.71 3.73 12.43
N GLY A 29 -11.28 4.59 13.25
CA GLY A 29 -11.17 4.49 14.72
C GLY A 29 -11.70 3.14 15.27
N GLY A 30 -12.27 2.30 14.41
CA GLY A 30 -12.62 0.92 14.66
C GLY A 30 -11.44 -0.01 14.39
N LYS A 31 -10.81 -0.47 15.44
CA LYS A 31 -9.65 -1.38 15.46
C LYS A 31 -9.88 -2.64 14.63
N HIS A 32 -9.43 -2.69 13.39
CA HIS A 32 -9.20 -3.96 12.71
C HIS A 32 -7.87 -4.54 13.19
N LEU A 33 -7.94 -5.27 14.30
CA LEU A 33 -6.85 -6.11 14.78
C LEU A 33 -6.70 -7.32 13.85
N VAL A 34 -5.80 -7.21 12.89
CA VAL A 34 -5.42 -8.36 12.08
C VAL A 34 -4.58 -9.28 12.94
N LYS A 35 -5.14 -10.44 13.31
CA LYS A 35 -4.41 -11.51 13.98
C LYS A 35 -3.36 -12.10 13.02
N THR A 36 -2.11 -11.71 13.15
CA THR A 36 -1.04 -12.41 12.41
C THR A 36 0.27 -12.38 13.19
N TYR A 37 0.93 -13.53 13.17
CA TYR A 37 2.26 -13.72 13.71
C TYR A 37 3.29 -13.19 12.68
N GLY A 38 3.98 -12.08 12.99
CA GLY A 38 5.06 -11.51 12.21
C GLY A 38 6.22 -11.10 13.11
N GLN A 39 7.42 -11.04 12.59
CA GLN A 39 8.67 -10.89 13.35
C GLN A 39 8.94 -9.46 13.87
N THR A 40 8.09 -8.49 13.60
CA THR A 40 8.24 -7.11 14.10
C THR A 40 6.88 -6.63 14.61
N VAL A 41 6.61 -6.97 15.85
CA VAL A 41 5.35 -6.58 16.51
C VAL A 41 5.68 -5.47 17.48
N GLU A 42 5.29 -4.22 17.15
CA GLU A 42 5.42 -3.11 18.08
C GLU A 42 4.22 -3.09 19.04
N PHE A 43 4.52 -2.86 20.32
CA PHE A 43 3.48 -2.64 21.31
C PHE A 43 2.65 -1.40 20.93
N ALA A 44 1.35 -1.56 20.85
CA ALA A 44 0.44 -0.47 20.50
C ALA A 44 -0.28 0.11 21.71
N ASP A 45 -0.97 -0.74 22.49
CA ASP A 45 -1.84 -0.30 23.56
C ASP A 45 -2.27 -1.48 24.43
N TYR A 46 -2.99 -1.18 25.51
CA TYR A 46 -3.70 -2.16 26.34
C TYR A 46 -5.21 -2.04 26.13
N ARG A 47 -5.89 -3.19 26.16
CA ARG A 47 -7.36 -3.26 26.16
C ARG A 47 -7.82 -4.16 27.29
N GLU A 48 -8.90 -3.80 27.94
CA GLU A 48 -9.53 -4.66 28.95
C GLU A 48 -10.02 -5.97 28.29
N TYR A 49 -9.78 -7.09 28.97
CA TYR A 49 -10.17 -8.43 28.53
C TYR A 49 -11.68 -8.55 28.39
N GLN A 50 -12.14 -9.20 27.34
CA GLN A 50 -13.53 -9.57 27.14
C GLN A 50 -13.66 -11.09 27.01
N LEU A 51 -14.79 -11.64 27.42
CA LEU A 51 -15.08 -13.08 27.29
C LEU A 51 -14.90 -13.53 25.82
N GLY A 52 -14.05 -14.57 25.63
CA GLY A 52 -13.68 -15.09 24.31
C GLY A 52 -12.33 -14.61 23.76
N ASP A 53 -11.69 -13.67 24.44
CA ASP A 53 -10.32 -13.25 24.09
C ASP A 53 -9.27 -14.31 24.45
N ASP A 54 -8.13 -14.28 23.76
CA ASP A 54 -7.02 -15.20 24.04
C ASP A 54 -6.30 -14.83 25.34
N ILE A 55 -6.47 -15.67 26.36
CA ILE A 55 -5.87 -15.50 27.69
C ILE A 55 -4.34 -15.45 27.70
N ARG A 56 -3.68 -15.96 26.66
CA ARG A 56 -2.20 -15.94 26.52
C ARG A 56 -1.67 -14.53 26.33
N ARG A 57 -2.53 -13.58 25.95
CA ARG A 57 -2.19 -12.18 25.72
C ARG A 57 -2.41 -11.29 26.94
N ILE A 58 -2.88 -11.86 28.05
CA ILE A 58 -3.07 -11.12 29.30
C ILE A 58 -1.71 -10.69 29.86
N ASP A 59 -1.61 -9.41 30.21
CA ASP A 59 -0.47 -8.89 30.94
C ASP A 59 -0.63 -9.14 32.44
N TRP A 60 0.03 -10.19 32.93
CA TRP A 60 -0.02 -10.55 34.34
C TRP A 60 0.63 -9.52 35.26
N ASN A 61 1.56 -8.68 34.75
CA ASN A 61 2.14 -7.60 35.53
C ASN A 61 1.13 -6.46 35.79
N LEU A 62 0.27 -6.16 34.80
CA LEU A 62 -0.81 -5.21 35.03
C LEU A 62 -1.89 -5.78 35.93
N TYR A 63 -2.21 -7.06 35.80
CA TYR A 63 -3.15 -7.71 36.68
C TYR A 63 -2.75 -7.60 38.17
N SER A 64 -1.45 -7.83 38.48
CA SER A 64 -0.95 -7.74 39.84
C SER A 64 -1.03 -6.33 40.47
N ARG A 65 -1.14 -5.27 39.63
CA ARG A 65 -1.21 -3.87 40.08
C ARG A 65 -2.63 -3.32 40.14
N PHE A 66 -3.47 -3.74 39.21
CA PHE A 66 -4.78 -3.12 38.97
C PHE A 66 -5.95 -4.08 39.25
N GLU A 67 -5.69 -5.37 39.51
CA GLU A 67 -6.67 -6.43 39.66
C GLU A 67 -7.67 -6.56 38.50
N LYS A 68 -7.27 -6.06 37.32
CA LYS A 68 -8.03 -6.11 36.08
C LYS A 68 -7.24 -6.80 34.99
N PHE A 69 -7.92 -7.60 34.16
CA PHE A 69 -7.29 -8.28 33.05
C PHE A 69 -7.14 -7.35 31.85
N PHE A 70 -5.91 -7.09 31.45
CA PHE A 70 -5.57 -6.31 30.26
C PHE A 70 -4.85 -7.17 29.23
N LEU A 71 -5.24 -7.02 27.97
CA LEU A 71 -4.57 -7.63 26.83
C LEU A 71 -3.58 -6.66 26.23
N LYS A 72 -2.37 -7.15 25.94
CA LYS A 72 -1.40 -6.42 25.10
C LYS A 72 -1.89 -6.40 23.66
N LEU A 73 -2.09 -5.21 23.13
CA LEU A 73 -2.35 -4.99 21.71
C LEU A 73 -1.03 -4.67 21.00
N PHE A 74 -0.84 -5.31 19.89
CA PHE A 74 0.34 -5.11 19.05
C PHE A 74 -0.10 -4.64 17.66
N THR A 75 0.65 -3.73 17.07
CA THR A 75 0.54 -3.36 15.64
C THR A 75 1.55 -4.16 14.84
N ASP A 76 1.09 -4.77 13.76
CA ASP A 76 1.93 -5.41 12.77
C ASP A 76 2.04 -4.47 11.56
N GLU A 77 3.19 -3.86 11.35
CA GLU A 77 3.45 -3.09 10.14
C GLU A 77 3.74 -4.04 8.98
N ARG A 78 2.70 -4.33 8.20
CA ARG A 78 2.84 -5.14 6.99
C ARG A 78 3.05 -4.28 5.78
N GLN A 79 4.14 -4.53 5.10
CA GLN A 79 4.38 -4.02 3.78
C GLN A 79 3.57 -4.82 2.75
N MET A 80 2.59 -4.18 2.12
CA MET A 80 1.82 -4.80 1.05
C MET A 80 2.64 -4.84 -0.25
N HIS A 81 2.31 -5.77 -1.13
CA HIS A 81 2.85 -5.82 -2.48
C HIS A 81 1.73 -5.64 -3.49
N THR A 82 1.64 -4.44 -4.04
CA THR A 82 0.69 -4.10 -5.10
C THR A 82 1.25 -4.56 -6.44
N GLN A 83 0.56 -5.47 -7.10
CA GLN A 83 0.89 -5.91 -8.44
C GLN A 83 -0.09 -5.26 -9.43
N ILE A 84 0.44 -4.48 -10.37
CA ILE A 84 -0.35 -3.78 -11.38
C ILE A 84 -0.13 -4.50 -12.72
N PHE A 85 -1.20 -4.99 -13.31
CA PHE A 85 -1.20 -5.63 -14.61
C PHE A 85 -1.76 -4.66 -15.65
N LEU A 86 -0.96 -4.35 -16.66
CA LEU A 86 -1.33 -3.48 -17.78
C LEU A 86 -1.55 -4.33 -19.03
N ASP A 87 -2.74 -4.27 -19.55
CA ASP A 87 -3.05 -4.87 -20.85
C ASP A 87 -2.36 -4.07 -21.97
N CYS A 88 -1.49 -4.77 -22.70
CA CYS A 88 -0.74 -4.23 -23.85
C CYS A 88 -1.20 -4.87 -25.17
N SER A 89 -2.45 -5.35 -25.24
CA SER A 89 -3.05 -5.85 -26.47
C SER A 89 -3.16 -4.75 -27.54
N ALA A 90 -3.32 -5.14 -28.80
CA ALA A 90 -3.40 -4.19 -29.92
C ALA A 90 -4.58 -3.22 -29.76
N SER A 91 -5.71 -3.68 -29.23
CA SER A 91 -6.89 -2.85 -28.97
C SER A 91 -6.68 -1.77 -27.91
N MET A 92 -5.65 -1.91 -27.05
CA MET A 92 -5.31 -0.91 -26.05
C MET A 92 -4.42 0.21 -26.58
N GLY A 93 -3.55 -0.06 -27.54
CA GLY A 93 -2.56 0.91 -27.96
C GLY A 93 -2.69 1.34 -29.43
N LYS A 94 -2.89 0.40 -30.35
CA LYS A 94 -2.87 0.67 -31.78
C LYS A 94 -4.14 1.40 -32.24
N ASP A 95 -5.29 0.97 -31.73
CA ASP A 95 -6.59 1.46 -32.17
C ASP A 95 -7.08 2.65 -31.34
N ASN A 96 -6.57 2.82 -30.12
CA ASN A 96 -6.96 3.92 -29.25
C ASN A 96 -5.79 4.35 -28.31
N PRO A 97 -4.91 5.25 -28.78
CA PRO A 97 -3.75 5.71 -28.00
C PRO A 97 -4.13 6.45 -26.72
N ASP A 98 -5.30 7.10 -26.66
CA ASP A 98 -5.75 7.80 -25.48
C ASP A 98 -6.13 6.83 -24.36
N LYS A 99 -6.71 5.68 -24.71
CA LYS A 99 -7.03 4.60 -23.77
C LYS A 99 -5.76 4.05 -23.10
N ALA A 100 -4.70 3.81 -23.89
CA ALA A 100 -3.41 3.37 -23.37
C ALA A 100 -2.78 4.43 -22.45
N ALA A 101 -2.80 5.71 -22.87
CA ALA A 101 -2.28 6.81 -22.07
C ALA A 101 -3.01 6.94 -20.73
N TYR A 102 -4.33 6.80 -20.73
CA TYR A 102 -5.14 6.81 -19.50
C TYR A 102 -4.80 5.63 -18.59
N ALA A 103 -4.70 4.42 -19.12
CA ALA A 103 -4.34 3.23 -18.35
C ALA A 103 -2.96 3.35 -17.69
N ILE A 104 -1.97 3.90 -18.42
CA ILE A 104 -0.64 4.20 -17.89
C ILE A 104 -0.72 5.25 -16.77
N GLY A 105 -1.54 6.28 -16.95
CA GLY A 105 -1.76 7.31 -15.93
C GLY A 105 -2.33 6.73 -14.62
N VAL A 106 -3.34 5.88 -14.73
CA VAL A 106 -3.94 5.18 -13.57
C VAL A 106 -2.93 4.26 -12.89
N ALA A 107 -2.18 3.49 -13.67
CA ALA A 107 -1.14 2.60 -13.15
C ALA A 107 -0.04 3.38 -12.42
N ALA A 108 0.40 4.51 -12.97
CA ALA A 108 1.38 5.39 -12.33
C ALA A 108 0.85 5.98 -11.03
N ALA A 109 -0.44 6.38 -10.99
CA ALA A 109 -1.08 6.88 -9.79
C ALA A 109 -1.13 5.82 -8.68
N LEU A 110 -1.62 4.62 -8.99
CA LEU A 110 -1.69 3.52 -8.03
C LEU A 110 -0.30 3.10 -7.53
N GLY A 111 0.68 3.01 -8.44
CA GLY A 111 2.07 2.71 -8.08
C GLY A 111 2.68 3.77 -7.18
N PHE A 112 2.42 5.05 -7.46
CA PHE A 112 2.88 6.15 -6.62
C PHE A 112 2.25 6.09 -5.20
N LEU A 113 0.94 5.86 -5.10
CA LEU A 113 0.24 5.74 -3.82
C LEU A 113 0.78 4.56 -3.00
N SER A 114 1.06 3.41 -3.64
CA SER A 114 1.67 2.26 -2.96
C SER A 114 3.04 2.61 -2.37
N VAL A 115 3.96 3.18 -3.15
CA VAL A 115 5.29 3.55 -2.63
C VAL A 115 5.24 4.73 -1.65
N HIS A 116 4.21 5.58 -1.73
CA HIS A 116 3.97 6.63 -0.75
C HIS A 116 3.62 6.06 0.62
N ASN A 117 2.87 4.96 0.65
CA ASN A 117 2.52 4.21 1.86
C ASN A 117 3.61 3.22 2.32
N MET A 118 4.82 3.30 1.75
CA MET A 118 5.95 2.39 2.02
C MET A 118 5.70 0.94 1.56
N ASP A 119 4.69 0.71 0.74
CA ASP A 119 4.40 -0.59 0.14
C ASP A 119 5.32 -0.91 -1.05
N LYS A 120 5.37 -2.18 -1.43
CA LYS A 120 6.04 -2.65 -2.64
C LYS A 120 5.09 -2.52 -3.83
N VAL A 121 5.64 -2.19 -5.00
CA VAL A 121 4.87 -2.19 -6.25
C VAL A 121 5.64 -2.88 -7.36
N SER A 122 4.94 -3.61 -8.21
CA SER A 122 5.47 -4.15 -9.46
C SER A 122 4.49 -3.90 -10.61
N PHE A 123 5.05 -3.63 -11.79
CA PHE A 123 4.27 -3.44 -13.02
C PHE A 123 4.50 -4.63 -13.93
N ASN A 124 3.43 -5.23 -14.38
CA ASN A 124 3.42 -6.39 -15.25
C ASN A 124 2.70 -6.01 -16.55
N LEU A 125 3.37 -6.17 -17.68
CA LEU A 125 2.80 -5.95 -19.00
C LEU A 125 2.18 -7.26 -19.49
N VAL A 126 0.90 -7.23 -19.82
CA VAL A 126 0.17 -8.42 -20.31
C VAL A 126 -0.02 -8.32 -21.82
N LYS A 127 0.46 -9.33 -22.55
CA LYS A 127 0.29 -9.44 -23.98
C LYS A 127 -0.06 -10.88 -24.36
N GLY A 128 -1.30 -11.08 -24.79
CA GLY A 128 -1.83 -12.42 -25.02
C GLY A 128 -1.88 -13.22 -23.73
N ASP A 129 -1.25 -14.38 -23.73
CA ASP A 129 -1.16 -15.33 -22.62
C ASP A 129 0.05 -15.10 -21.69
N ARG A 130 0.86 -14.07 -21.96
CA ARG A 130 2.10 -13.79 -21.24
C ARG A 130 2.00 -12.51 -20.43
N ALA A 131 2.53 -12.58 -19.21
CA ALA A 131 2.74 -11.42 -18.36
C ALA A 131 4.23 -11.25 -18.07
N GLU A 132 4.80 -10.10 -18.42
CA GLU A 132 6.20 -9.78 -18.22
C GLU A 132 6.33 -8.69 -17.14
N ASN A 133 7.14 -8.96 -16.14
CA ASN A 133 7.48 -7.95 -15.15
C ASN A 133 8.48 -6.95 -15.74
N SER A 134 8.03 -5.73 -15.99
CA SER A 134 8.83 -4.74 -16.71
C SER A 134 9.97 -4.15 -15.88
N ASN A 135 9.81 -4.07 -14.57
CA ASN A 135 10.72 -3.29 -13.72
C ASN A 135 11.14 -3.98 -12.41
N GLY A 136 10.76 -5.25 -12.21
CA GLY A 136 10.93 -5.89 -10.91
C GLY A 136 10.10 -5.24 -9.81
N THR A 137 10.39 -5.54 -8.57
CA THR A 137 9.73 -4.92 -7.42
C THR A 137 10.37 -3.57 -7.10
N ILE A 138 9.53 -2.55 -6.97
CA ILE A 138 9.94 -1.19 -6.63
C ILE A 138 9.56 -0.93 -5.17
N VAL A 139 10.51 -0.38 -4.41
CA VAL A 139 10.33 0.02 -3.02
C VAL A 139 10.77 1.46 -2.85
N GLY A 140 9.89 2.30 -2.28
CA GLY A 140 10.15 3.69 -1.96
C GLY A 140 10.15 4.65 -3.15
N LYS A 141 9.87 5.93 -2.86
CA LYS A 141 9.69 7.00 -3.85
C LYS A 141 10.91 7.19 -4.77
N LYS A 142 12.14 7.15 -4.23
CA LYS A 142 13.36 7.36 -5.04
C LYS A 142 13.51 6.31 -6.15
N SER A 143 13.25 5.04 -5.84
CA SER A 143 13.31 3.94 -6.82
C SER A 143 12.20 4.06 -7.87
N PHE A 144 11.01 4.50 -7.46
CA PHE A 144 9.87 4.73 -8.34
C PHE A 144 10.19 5.80 -9.40
N PHE A 145 10.66 6.97 -8.99
CA PHE A 145 10.99 8.06 -9.93
C PHE A 145 12.19 7.74 -10.82
N ARG A 146 13.22 7.07 -10.29
CA ARG A 146 14.39 6.67 -11.08
C ARG A 146 14.02 5.74 -12.24
N ARG A 147 13.08 4.82 -12.02
CA ARG A 147 12.65 3.86 -13.03
C ARG A 147 11.66 4.46 -14.03
N ASN A 148 10.82 5.42 -13.60
CA ASN A 148 9.87 6.11 -14.49
C ASN A 148 10.52 7.20 -15.37
N ARG A 149 11.70 7.70 -15.01
CA ARG A 149 12.42 8.68 -15.84
C ARG A 149 13.14 8.08 -17.04
N GLY A 150 12.94 6.80 -17.35
CA GLY A 150 13.52 6.14 -18.52
C GLY A 150 15.03 6.36 -18.66
N ARG A 151 15.81 5.34 -18.96
CA ARG A 151 17.16 5.57 -19.48
C ARG A 151 17.06 6.52 -20.67
N LYS A 152 17.55 7.73 -20.51
CA LYS A 152 18.00 8.55 -21.64
C LYS A 152 19.35 7.95 -22.01
N ASP A 153 19.33 7.03 -22.94
CA ASP A 153 20.50 6.69 -23.75
C ASP A 153 20.55 7.68 -24.91
#